data_631e9ced174ceab471c059dfe3b2c6ea
#
_entry.id   631e9ced174ceab471c059dfe3b2c6ea
#
_cell.length_a   1.000
_cell.length_b   1.000
_cell.length_c   1.000
_cell.angle_alpha   90.00
_cell.angle_beta   90.00
_cell.angle_gamma   90.00
#
_symmetry.space_group_name_H-M   'P 1'
#
loop_
_entity.id
_entity.type
_entity.pdbx_description
1 polymer ?
#
loop_
_entity_poly.entity_id
_entity_poly.type
_entity_poly.pdbx_seq_one_letter_code
_entity_poly.pdbx_strand_id
1 'polypeptide(L)'
;MVRVRVTWRQVTRWRAGRQLLTAREPDPVAVARRLCGIHAQVTSCGAGIAQVRGAADPDTATWTDRTLVRTWAMRGTLHLLPADELELWTGALTDRESRRRFPPSWEREHGVTGQDLHAITDAVGEVLGATPMSRTELAAAVQARLGRTDLAGPLATGWGALLKPAAARGLLCSGPADGQTSTFVSPAAWLGRTVTGLDAGTANREVLLRFLSVNGPATTADVARWWGEQPAPARRWARSCADDLTEVEIDGESGYLVARSDAEELAAVPDGGTHPGDGPFLLPGFDPWVIAPLSHRRRAVPDGHEKDVSRTAGWISPVLVVDGRVAGVWDRDGDLIRVRLLDRLPAATRRAVEALARPTGVDWT
;
A
#
# COMPACT_ATOMS: atom_id res chain seq x y z
N MET A 1 6.71 30.97 4.81
CA MET A 1 5.99 29.76 5.23
C MET A 1 6.21 29.54 6.72
N VAL A 2 5.18 29.26 7.49
CA VAL A 2 5.32 28.86 8.90
C VAL A 2 5.95 27.47 8.89
N ARG A 3 7.10 27.30 9.54
CA ARG A 3 7.77 26.01 9.67
C ARG A 3 7.35 25.38 11.00
N VAL A 4 6.77 24.19 10.96
CA VAL A 4 6.46 23.39 12.13
C VAL A 4 7.73 22.67 12.59
N ARG A 5 8.01 22.68 13.90
CA ARG A 5 9.11 21.93 14.50
C ARG A 5 8.57 20.88 15.44
N VAL A 6 9.00 19.64 15.26
CA VAL A 6 8.57 18.48 16.04
C VAL A 6 9.73 17.52 16.27
N THR A 7 9.56 16.59 17.20
CA THR A 7 10.47 15.47 17.41
C THR A 7 10.02 14.23 16.65
N TRP A 8 10.92 13.29 16.41
CA TRP A 8 10.55 11.98 15.86
C TRP A 8 9.55 11.23 16.72
N ARG A 9 9.55 11.47 18.03
CA ARG A 9 8.57 10.89 18.95
C ARG A 9 7.16 11.42 18.66
N GLN A 10 7.01 12.72 18.48
CA GLN A 10 5.73 13.33 18.10
C GLN A 10 5.25 12.78 16.75
N VAL A 11 6.13 12.72 15.76
CA VAL A 11 5.82 12.16 14.42
C VAL A 11 5.34 10.71 14.54
N THR A 12 6.01 9.88 15.32
CA THR A 12 5.66 8.47 15.54
C THR A 12 4.27 8.34 16.16
N ARG A 13 4.00 9.09 17.21
CA ARG A 13 2.70 9.12 17.92
C ARG A 13 1.57 9.58 17.01
N TRP A 14 1.82 10.65 16.26
CA TRP A 14 0.86 11.18 15.27
C TRP A 14 0.54 10.14 14.21
N ARG A 15 1.55 9.52 13.61
CA ARG A 15 1.35 8.45 12.63
C ARG A 15 0.56 7.27 13.17
N ALA A 16 0.80 6.87 14.43
CA ALA A 16 0.05 5.77 15.04
C ALA A 16 -1.46 6.08 15.08
N GLY A 17 -1.83 7.31 15.42
CA GLY A 17 -3.22 7.78 15.34
C GLY A 17 -3.75 7.80 13.91
N ARG A 18 -2.99 8.42 12.99
CA ARG A 18 -3.38 8.54 11.57
C ARG A 18 -3.51 7.20 10.87
N GLN A 19 -2.73 6.21 11.28
CA GLN A 19 -2.80 4.83 10.76
C GLN A 19 -3.77 3.93 11.54
N LEU A 20 -4.65 4.49 12.38
CA LEU A 20 -5.68 3.75 13.12
C LEU A 20 -5.12 2.66 14.05
N LEU A 21 -3.93 2.88 14.63
CA LEU A 21 -3.33 1.95 15.59
C LEU A 21 -3.74 2.27 17.04
N THR A 22 -4.22 3.48 17.31
CA THR A 22 -4.65 3.95 18.64
C THR A 22 -6.15 3.99 18.83
N ALA A 23 -6.92 3.85 17.75
CA ALA A 23 -8.37 3.81 17.73
C ALA A 23 -8.86 2.69 16.82
N ARG A 24 -9.98 2.06 17.17
CA ARG A 24 -10.55 0.99 16.36
C ARG A 24 -11.45 1.56 15.27
N GLU A 25 -11.34 0.99 14.07
CA GLU A 25 -12.20 1.28 12.93
C GLU A 25 -12.79 -0.06 12.41
N PRO A 26 -14.08 -0.33 12.65
CA PRO A 26 -14.66 -1.62 12.32
C PRO A 26 -14.91 -1.82 10.82
N ASP A 27 -15.00 -0.74 10.03
CA ASP A 27 -15.24 -0.79 8.59
C ASP A 27 -13.94 -0.97 7.81
N PRO A 28 -13.73 -2.09 7.10
CA PRO A 28 -12.54 -2.31 6.28
C PRO A 28 -12.43 -1.32 5.10
N VAL A 29 -13.55 -0.74 4.64
CA VAL A 29 -13.53 0.30 3.59
C VAL A 29 -12.94 1.59 4.14
N ALA A 30 -13.33 1.99 5.35
CA ALA A 30 -12.76 3.15 6.03
C ALA A 30 -11.27 2.96 6.32
N VAL A 31 -10.85 1.75 6.73
CA VAL A 31 -9.42 1.42 6.88
C VAL A 31 -8.68 1.54 5.56
N ALA A 32 -9.20 0.97 4.46
CA ALA A 32 -8.60 1.06 3.13
C ALA A 32 -8.48 2.52 2.66
N ARG A 33 -9.52 3.32 2.86
CA ARG A 33 -9.54 4.75 2.54
C ARG A 33 -8.48 5.51 3.33
N ARG A 34 -8.42 5.29 4.64
CA ARG A 34 -7.45 5.95 5.52
C ARG A 34 -6.01 5.59 5.16
N LEU A 35 -5.71 4.33 4.88
CA LEU A 35 -4.36 3.85 4.61
C LEU A 35 -3.87 4.08 3.17
N CYS A 36 -4.63 4.76 2.31
CA CYS A 36 -4.36 4.86 0.88
C CYS A 36 -4.33 3.48 0.19
N GLY A 37 -5.21 2.58 0.62
CA GLY A 37 -5.28 1.18 0.20
C GLY A 37 -4.62 0.22 1.19
N ILE A 38 -5.21 -0.96 1.33
CA ILE A 38 -4.63 -2.06 2.11
C ILE A 38 -3.77 -2.91 1.19
N HIS A 39 -2.49 -3.11 1.52
CA HIS A 39 -1.61 -4.00 0.76
C HIS A 39 -2.14 -5.45 0.79
N ALA A 40 -2.44 -6.01 -0.38
CA ALA A 40 -3.12 -7.31 -0.53
C ALA A 40 -2.41 -8.24 -1.52
N GLN A 41 -1.09 -8.08 -1.73
CA GLN A 41 -0.30 -9.01 -2.54
C GLN A 41 -0.32 -10.40 -1.91
N VAL A 42 -0.29 -10.46 -0.58
CA VAL A 42 -0.54 -11.67 0.23
C VAL A 42 -1.88 -11.44 0.95
N THR A 43 -2.87 -12.26 0.66
CA THR A 43 -4.26 -12.08 1.14
C THR A 43 -4.33 -12.05 2.67
N SER A 44 -3.65 -12.97 3.35
CA SER A 44 -3.62 -13.02 4.82
C SER A 44 -3.00 -11.78 5.47
N CYS A 45 -2.04 -11.12 4.79
CA CYS A 45 -1.48 -9.86 5.27
C CYS A 45 -2.52 -8.73 5.15
N GLY A 46 -3.30 -8.69 4.07
CA GLY A 46 -4.38 -7.71 3.90
C GLY A 46 -5.44 -7.81 4.99
N ALA A 47 -5.91 -9.02 5.28
CA ALA A 47 -6.82 -9.28 6.39
C ALA A 47 -6.20 -8.85 7.74
N GLY A 48 -4.94 -9.22 8.00
CA GLY A 48 -4.23 -8.84 9.23
C GLY A 48 -4.08 -7.32 9.39
N ILE A 49 -3.82 -6.57 8.28
CA ILE A 49 -3.74 -5.10 8.30
C ILE A 49 -5.08 -4.48 8.71
N ALA A 50 -6.20 -5.01 8.23
CA ALA A 50 -7.53 -4.56 8.63
C ALA A 50 -7.81 -4.92 10.11
N GLN A 51 -7.58 -6.18 10.50
CA GLN A 51 -7.87 -6.71 11.83
C GLN A 51 -7.09 -6.00 12.95
N VAL A 52 -5.80 -5.69 12.76
CA VAL A 52 -5.02 -4.97 13.78
C VAL A 52 -5.57 -3.57 14.07
N ARG A 53 -6.32 -3.01 13.13
CA ARG A 53 -7.04 -1.72 13.24
C ARG A 53 -8.49 -1.88 13.76
N GLY A 54 -8.90 -3.11 14.02
CA GLY A 54 -10.23 -3.42 14.56
C GLY A 54 -11.30 -3.70 13.51
N ALA A 55 -10.95 -3.68 12.22
CA ALA A 55 -11.90 -3.94 11.15
C ALA A 55 -12.22 -5.43 10.99
N ALA A 56 -13.38 -5.70 10.40
CA ALA A 56 -13.77 -7.00 9.92
C ALA A 56 -12.83 -7.48 8.79
N ASP A 57 -12.90 -8.78 8.48
CA ASP A 57 -12.21 -9.33 7.31
C ASP A 57 -12.72 -8.63 6.03
N PRO A 58 -11.82 -8.11 5.17
CA PRO A 58 -12.21 -7.37 3.98
C PRO A 58 -12.84 -8.23 2.86
N ASP A 59 -12.89 -9.56 3.01
CA ASP A 59 -13.39 -10.44 1.95
C ASP A 59 -14.86 -10.18 1.60
N THR A 60 -15.74 -9.98 2.58
CA THR A 60 -17.15 -9.64 2.33
C THR A 60 -17.26 -8.33 1.55
N ALA A 61 -16.55 -7.28 1.99
CA ALA A 61 -16.54 -5.99 1.32
C ALA A 61 -15.97 -6.08 -0.11
N THR A 62 -15.04 -7.02 -0.37
CA THR A 62 -14.39 -7.18 -1.67
C THR A 62 -15.23 -8.02 -2.63
N TRP A 63 -15.74 -9.17 -2.17
CA TRP A 63 -16.31 -10.18 -3.07
C TRP A 63 -17.84 -10.20 -3.09
N THR A 64 -18.49 -9.82 -1.99
CA THR A 64 -19.96 -9.81 -1.86
C THR A 64 -20.52 -8.41 -2.09
N ASP A 65 -20.11 -7.45 -1.25
CA ASP A 65 -20.65 -6.08 -1.28
C ASP A 65 -20.02 -5.24 -2.39
N ARG A 66 -18.82 -5.62 -2.85
CA ARG A 66 -18.05 -4.93 -3.89
C ARG A 66 -17.75 -3.48 -3.54
N THR A 67 -17.66 -3.17 -2.27
CA THR A 67 -17.26 -1.85 -1.75
C THR A 67 -15.76 -1.66 -1.69
N LEU A 68 -14.99 -2.76 -1.79
CA LEU A 68 -13.55 -2.80 -2.03
C LEU A 68 -13.24 -3.46 -3.37
N VAL A 69 -12.20 -2.97 -4.04
CA VAL A 69 -11.67 -3.55 -5.28
C VAL A 69 -10.21 -3.93 -5.08
N ARG A 70 -9.87 -5.19 -5.37
CA ARG A 70 -8.47 -5.66 -5.36
C ARG A 70 -7.84 -5.43 -6.72
N THR A 71 -6.85 -4.56 -6.80
CA THR A 71 -6.19 -4.21 -8.06
C THR A 71 -4.71 -3.87 -7.86
N TRP A 72 -3.93 -3.84 -8.95
CA TRP A 72 -2.56 -3.35 -8.91
C TRP A 72 -2.54 -1.82 -8.79
N ALA A 73 -1.84 -1.34 -7.77
CA ALA A 73 -1.74 0.08 -7.47
C ALA A 73 -0.29 0.51 -7.17
N MET A 74 0.00 0.98 -5.96
CA MET A 74 1.30 1.50 -5.56
C MET A 74 2.41 0.47 -5.78
N ARG A 75 3.52 0.87 -6.38
CA ARG A 75 4.67 0.01 -6.76
C ARG A 75 4.31 -1.19 -7.63
N GLY A 76 3.11 -1.23 -8.22
CA GLY A 76 2.62 -2.37 -9.00
C GLY A 76 2.35 -3.62 -8.15
N THR A 77 2.04 -3.47 -6.86
CA THR A 77 1.55 -4.53 -5.98
C THR A 77 0.03 -4.46 -5.82
N LEU A 78 -0.60 -5.59 -5.50
CA LEU A 78 -2.05 -5.65 -5.29
C LEU A 78 -2.44 -4.92 -3.99
N HIS A 79 -3.49 -4.11 -4.08
CA HIS A 79 -4.09 -3.39 -2.97
C HIS A 79 -5.61 -3.54 -2.99
N LEU A 80 -6.23 -3.47 -1.83
CA LEU A 80 -7.67 -3.22 -1.70
C LEU A 80 -7.88 -1.71 -1.66
N LEU A 81 -8.65 -1.21 -2.62
CA LEU A 81 -9.01 0.21 -2.74
C LEU A 81 -10.51 0.35 -2.58
N PRO A 82 -11.02 1.44 -1.96
CA PRO A 82 -12.45 1.73 -1.95
C PRO A 82 -12.99 1.84 -3.37
N ALA A 83 -14.09 1.15 -3.65
CA ALA A 83 -14.67 1.09 -4.98
C ALA A 83 -15.14 2.47 -5.47
N ASP A 84 -15.63 3.31 -4.57
CA ASP A 84 -16.07 4.69 -4.83
C ASP A 84 -14.93 5.68 -5.06
N GLU A 85 -13.67 5.25 -4.87
CA GLU A 85 -12.47 6.05 -5.12
C GLU A 85 -11.65 5.58 -6.34
N LEU A 86 -12.15 4.61 -7.10
CA LEU A 86 -11.40 4.07 -8.24
C LEU A 86 -11.04 5.13 -9.28
N GLU A 87 -11.87 6.14 -9.49
CA GLU A 87 -11.61 7.23 -10.43
C GLU A 87 -10.37 8.05 -10.03
N LEU A 88 -10.19 8.28 -8.73
CA LEU A 88 -9.00 8.94 -8.19
C LEU A 88 -7.74 8.11 -8.49
N TRP A 89 -7.76 6.84 -8.08
CA TRP A 89 -6.62 5.96 -8.22
C TRP A 89 -6.29 5.67 -9.69
N THR A 90 -7.32 5.47 -10.54
CA THR A 90 -7.16 5.27 -11.98
C THR A 90 -6.54 6.49 -12.65
N GLY A 91 -6.97 7.70 -12.30
CA GLY A 91 -6.39 8.93 -12.86
C GLY A 91 -4.90 9.06 -12.56
N ALA A 92 -4.51 8.89 -11.30
CA ALA A 92 -3.11 8.98 -10.88
C ALA A 92 -2.24 7.83 -11.43
N LEU A 93 -2.76 6.61 -11.48
CA LEU A 93 -2.05 5.45 -12.01
C LEU A 93 -1.86 5.52 -13.51
N THR A 94 -2.87 5.98 -14.26
CA THR A 94 -2.79 6.21 -15.71
C THR A 94 -1.72 7.26 -16.02
N ASP A 95 -1.68 8.36 -15.26
CA ASP A 95 -0.64 9.37 -15.41
C ASP A 95 0.77 8.79 -15.12
N ARG A 96 0.92 7.93 -14.12
CA ARG A 96 2.19 7.22 -13.87
C ARG A 96 2.58 6.32 -15.05
N GLU A 97 1.66 5.51 -15.56
CA GLU A 97 1.93 4.59 -16.67
C GLU A 97 2.25 5.34 -17.97
N SER A 98 1.72 6.56 -18.20
CA SER A 98 2.05 7.38 -19.37
C SER A 98 3.53 7.78 -19.45
N ARG A 99 4.23 7.77 -18.30
CA ARG A 99 5.66 8.06 -18.23
C ARG A 99 6.55 6.81 -18.31
N ARG A 100 5.94 5.63 -18.36
CA ARG A 100 6.69 4.37 -18.42
C ARG A 100 7.49 4.28 -19.71
N ARG A 101 8.71 3.79 -19.58
CA ARG A 101 9.61 3.56 -20.70
C ARG A 101 9.85 2.07 -20.87
N PHE A 102 9.99 1.66 -22.12
CA PHE A 102 10.20 0.27 -22.52
C PHE A 102 11.57 0.16 -23.21
N PRO A 103 12.67 0.04 -22.46
CA PRO A 103 13.99 -0.14 -23.07
C PRO A 103 14.09 -1.52 -23.72
N PRO A 104 15.03 -1.73 -24.67
CA PRO A 104 15.20 -3.01 -25.37
C PRO A 104 15.43 -4.21 -24.43
N SER A 105 15.98 -3.99 -23.23
CA SER A 105 16.12 -5.03 -22.21
C SER A 105 14.77 -5.52 -21.69
N TRP A 106 13.83 -4.59 -21.48
CA TRP A 106 12.48 -4.90 -21.04
C TRP A 106 11.71 -5.68 -22.12
N GLU A 107 11.83 -5.25 -23.38
CA GLU A 107 11.18 -5.92 -24.50
C GLU A 107 11.69 -7.36 -24.68
N ARG A 108 13.00 -7.58 -24.54
CA ARG A 108 13.57 -8.94 -24.58
C ARG A 108 13.11 -9.81 -23.41
N GLU A 109 13.01 -9.24 -22.22
CA GLU A 109 12.57 -9.96 -21.02
C GLU A 109 11.10 -10.41 -21.12
N HIS A 110 10.25 -9.55 -21.70
CA HIS A 110 8.80 -9.78 -21.72
C HIS A 110 8.28 -10.32 -23.06
N GLY A 111 9.10 -10.36 -24.10
CA GLY A 111 8.76 -10.87 -25.42
C GLY A 111 7.75 -10.01 -26.20
N VAL A 112 7.58 -8.75 -25.80
CA VAL A 112 6.64 -7.80 -26.45
C VAL A 112 7.25 -6.40 -26.48
N THR A 113 6.88 -5.60 -27.50
CA THR A 113 7.26 -4.20 -27.59
C THR A 113 6.35 -3.29 -26.75
N GLY A 114 6.74 -2.04 -26.57
CA GLY A 114 5.86 -1.04 -25.94
C GLY A 114 4.56 -0.84 -26.73
N GLN A 115 4.59 -0.93 -28.07
CA GLN A 115 3.39 -0.84 -28.92
C GLN A 115 2.48 -2.06 -28.73
N ASP A 116 3.04 -3.27 -28.64
CA ASP A 116 2.28 -4.48 -28.34
C ASP A 116 1.58 -4.35 -26.97
N LEU A 117 2.26 -3.78 -25.97
CA LEU A 117 1.69 -3.59 -24.65
C LEU A 117 0.46 -2.67 -24.66
N HIS A 118 0.46 -1.62 -25.48
CA HIS A 118 -0.72 -0.77 -25.66
C HIS A 118 -1.87 -1.56 -26.29
N ALA A 119 -1.61 -2.31 -27.37
CA ALA A 119 -2.62 -3.16 -28.01
C ALA A 119 -3.17 -4.25 -27.07
N ILE A 120 -2.30 -4.89 -26.29
CA ILE A 120 -2.70 -5.85 -25.26
C ILE A 120 -3.60 -5.17 -24.19
N THR A 121 -3.22 -3.97 -23.75
CA THR A 121 -3.99 -3.23 -22.75
C THR A 121 -5.41 -2.91 -23.23
N ASP A 122 -5.53 -2.46 -24.49
CA ASP A 122 -6.84 -2.17 -25.10
C ASP A 122 -7.67 -3.45 -25.28
N ALA A 123 -7.05 -4.52 -25.77
CA ALA A 123 -7.71 -5.82 -25.93
C ALA A 123 -8.20 -6.39 -24.59
N VAL A 124 -7.44 -6.24 -23.50
CA VAL A 124 -7.87 -6.64 -22.14
C VAL A 124 -9.16 -5.90 -21.76
N GLY A 125 -9.25 -4.60 -22.02
CA GLY A 125 -10.46 -3.81 -21.74
C GLY A 125 -11.67 -4.23 -22.56
N GLU A 126 -11.46 -4.73 -23.78
CA GLU A 126 -12.53 -5.15 -24.69
C GLU A 126 -13.06 -6.57 -24.37
N VAL A 127 -12.19 -7.47 -23.87
CA VAL A 127 -12.58 -8.89 -23.65
C VAL A 127 -13.07 -9.15 -22.23
N LEU A 128 -12.70 -8.31 -21.24
CA LEU A 128 -13.15 -8.49 -19.85
C LEU A 128 -14.56 -7.96 -19.63
N GLY A 129 -15.39 -8.80 -19.01
CA GLY A 129 -16.72 -8.47 -18.53
C GLY A 129 -16.84 -8.66 -17.01
N ALA A 130 -18.09 -8.89 -16.53
CA ALA A 130 -18.38 -9.22 -15.14
C ALA A 130 -18.09 -10.70 -14.81
N THR A 131 -18.02 -11.59 -15.80
CA THR A 131 -17.68 -13.00 -15.61
C THR A 131 -16.18 -13.13 -15.34
N PRO A 132 -15.78 -13.73 -14.20
CA PRO A 132 -14.37 -13.90 -13.89
C PRO A 132 -13.66 -14.79 -14.94
N MET A 133 -12.50 -14.36 -15.39
CA MET A 133 -11.61 -15.13 -16.27
C MET A 133 -10.30 -15.43 -15.53
N SER A 134 -9.85 -16.68 -15.60
CA SER A 134 -8.49 -17.04 -15.23
C SER A 134 -7.47 -16.35 -16.12
N ARG A 135 -6.20 -16.35 -15.72
CA ARG A 135 -5.11 -15.78 -16.53
C ARG A 135 -5.00 -16.46 -17.90
N THR A 136 -5.21 -17.78 -17.95
CA THR A 136 -5.13 -18.56 -19.20
C THR A 136 -6.29 -18.21 -20.13
N GLU A 137 -7.51 -18.11 -19.63
CA GLU A 137 -8.69 -17.70 -20.41
C GLU A 137 -8.53 -16.27 -20.93
N LEU A 138 -8.07 -15.33 -20.09
CA LEU A 138 -7.81 -13.96 -20.49
C LEU A 138 -6.73 -13.91 -21.59
N ALA A 139 -5.65 -14.67 -21.45
CA ALA A 139 -4.60 -14.72 -22.46
C ALA A 139 -5.13 -15.25 -23.81
N ALA A 140 -5.96 -16.31 -23.80
CA ALA A 140 -6.59 -16.84 -25.00
C ALA A 140 -7.55 -15.82 -25.65
N ALA A 141 -8.36 -15.13 -24.85
CA ALA A 141 -9.28 -14.10 -25.36
C ALA A 141 -8.54 -12.91 -26.00
N VAL A 142 -7.46 -12.43 -25.34
CA VAL A 142 -6.60 -11.35 -25.86
C VAL A 142 -5.93 -11.77 -27.18
N GLN A 143 -5.39 -13.00 -27.26
CA GLN A 143 -4.80 -13.54 -28.50
C GLN A 143 -5.83 -13.58 -29.65
N ALA A 144 -7.02 -14.12 -29.38
CA ALA A 144 -8.11 -14.18 -30.36
C ALA A 144 -8.50 -12.77 -30.85
N ARG A 145 -8.61 -11.81 -29.91
CA ARG A 145 -8.96 -10.43 -30.24
C ARG A 145 -7.93 -9.72 -31.11
N LEU A 146 -6.64 -10.03 -30.88
CA LEU A 146 -5.53 -9.41 -31.61
C LEU A 146 -5.11 -10.20 -32.86
N GLY A 147 -5.66 -11.39 -33.08
CA GLY A 147 -5.23 -12.28 -34.19
C GLY A 147 -3.78 -12.77 -34.02
N ARG A 148 -3.29 -12.93 -32.78
CA ARG A 148 -1.93 -13.35 -32.46
C ARG A 148 -1.92 -14.66 -31.71
N THR A 149 -0.86 -15.46 -31.83
CA THR A 149 -0.71 -16.77 -31.16
C THR A 149 0.49 -16.85 -30.23
N ASP A 150 1.31 -15.80 -30.18
CA ASP A 150 2.58 -15.73 -29.46
C ASP A 150 2.48 -15.09 -28.07
N LEU A 151 1.29 -14.62 -27.66
CA LEU A 151 1.10 -13.87 -26.40
C LEU A 151 0.77 -14.75 -25.19
N ALA A 152 0.46 -16.05 -25.37
CA ALA A 152 0.09 -16.93 -24.26
C ALA A 152 1.21 -17.02 -23.20
N GLY A 153 2.45 -17.25 -23.62
CA GLY A 153 3.61 -17.29 -22.74
C GLY A 153 3.83 -15.96 -22.00
N PRO A 154 4.00 -14.83 -22.72
CA PRO A 154 4.16 -13.50 -22.10
C PRO A 154 3.05 -13.13 -21.12
N LEU A 155 1.78 -13.40 -21.43
CA LEU A 155 0.65 -13.10 -20.55
C LEU A 155 0.55 -14.05 -19.35
N ALA A 156 0.97 -15.31 -19.51
CA ALA A 156 0.97 -16.30 -18.43
C ALA A 156 2.10 -16.06 -17.42
N THR A 157 3.21 -15.45 -17.85
CA THR A 157 4.41 -15.28 -17.04
C THR A 157 4.37 -14.03 -16.15
N GLY A 158 5.21 -14.08 -15.12
CA GLY A 158 5.56 -12.94 -14.31
C GLY A 158 4.45 -12.46 -13.36
N TRP A 159 4.79 -11.42 -12.65
CA TRP A 159 3.96 -10.76 -11.66
C TRP A 159 2.89 -9.84 -12.28
N GLY A 160 2.34 -10.23 -13.42
CA GLY A 160 1.33 -9.46 -14.14
C GLY A 160 1.88 -8.24 -14.89
N ALA A 161 3.15 -8.26 -15.30
CA ALA A 161 3.81 -7.10 -15.93
C ALA A 161 3.04 -6.54 -17.14
N LEU A 162 2.41 -7.41 -17.93
CA LEU A 162 1.62 -7.04 -19.11
C LEU A 162 0.16 -6.69 -18.79
N LEU A 163 -0.34 -7.02 -17.60
CA LEU A 163 -1.71 -6.73 -17.16
C LEU A 163 -1.82 -5.46 -16.30
N LYS A 164 -0.70 -5.03 -15.69
CA LYS A 164 -0.67 -3.84 -14.81
C LYS A 164 -1.10 -2.54 -15.52
N PRO A 165 -0.77 -2.29 -16.80
CA PRO A 165 -1.28 -1.11 -17.50
C PRO A 165 -2.81 -1.11 -17.64
N ALA A 166 -3.42 -2.27 -17.88
CA ALA A 166 -4.88 -2.37 -17.91
C ALA A 166 -5.51 -2.08 -16.54
N ALA A 167 -4.89 -2.58 -15.46
CA ALA A 167 -5.33 -2.24 -14.11
C ALA A 167 -5.17 -0.75 -13.80
N ALA A 168 -4.06 -0.12 -14.18
CA ALA A 168 -3.83 1.30 -14.01
C ALA A 168 -4.87 2.17 -14.74
N ARG A 169 -5.36 1.73 -15.89
CA ARG A 169 -6.41 2.39 -16.67
C ARG A 169 -7.84 2.05 -16.20
N GLY A 170 -8.01 1.27 -15.13
CA GLY A 170 -9.31 0.85 -14.64
C GLY A 170 -10.04 -0.13 -15.56
N LEU A 171 -9.30 -0.87 -16.42
CA LEU A 171 -9.86 -1.86 -17.35
C LEU A 171 -9.83 -3.28 -16.77
N LEU A 172 -9.07 -3.51 -15.69
CA LEU A 172 -8.88 -4.80 -15.05
C LEU A 172 -8.77 -4.66 -13.55
N CYS A 173 -9.44 -5.55 -12.81
CA CYS A 173 -9.18 -5.81 -11.39
C CYS A 173 -9.27 -7.32 -11.12
N SER A 174 -8.90 -7.75 -9.90
CA SER A 174 -9.11 -9.14 -9.49
C SER A 174 -10.59 -9.45 -9.38
N GLY A 175 -10.97 -10.63 -9.83
CA GLY A 175 -12.24 -11.27 -9.52
C GLY A 175 -12.11 -12.25 -8.34
N PRO A 176 -13.22 -12.85 -7.86
CA PRO A 176 -13.20 -13.94 -6.89
C PRO A 176 -12.34 -15.09 -7.41
N ALA A 177 -11.53 -15.68 -6.54
CA ALA A 177 -10.70 -16.82 -6.92
C ALA A 177 -11.56 -18.06 -7.22
N ASP A 178 -11.18 -18.83 -8.23
CA ASP A 178 -11.71 -20.17 -8.47
C ASP A 178 -10.73 -21.18 -7.86
N GLY A 179 -11.07 -21.67 -6.66
CA GLY A 179 -10.16 -22.44 -5.83
C GLY A 179 -8.87 -21.66 -5.54
N GLN A 180 -7.74 -22.12 -6.07
CA GLN A 180 -6.44 -21.45 -5.95
C GLN A 180 -6.10 -20.55 -7.16
N THR A 181 -6.96 -20.52 -8.17
CA THR A 181 -6.72 -19.77 -9.41
C THR A 181 -7.19 -18.33 -9.27
N SER A 182 -6.29 -17.40 -9.45
CA SER A 182 -6.64 -15.97 -9.53
C SER A 182 -7.41 -15.67 -10.80
N THR A 183 -8.46 -14.87 -10.67
CA THR A 183 -9.29 -14.44 -11.80
C THR A 183 -9.27 -12.93 -11.96
N PHE A 184 -9.75 -12.46 -13.10
CA PHE A 184 -9.83 -11.05 -13.47
C PHE A 184 -11.21 -10.71 -14.03
N VAL A 185 -11.64 -9.47 -13.77
CA VAL A 185 -12.91 -8.89 -14.26
C VAL A 185 -12.69 -7.46 -14.71
N SER A 186 -13.62 -6.92 -15.50
CA SER A 186 -13.70 -5.49 -15.75
C SER A 186 -14.25 -4.78 -14.52
N PRO A 187 -13.56 -3.78 -13.94
CA PRO A 187 -14.09 -3.01 -12.81
C PRO A 187 -15.45 -2.39 -13.10
N ALA A 188 -15.65 -1.84 -14.31
CA ALA A 188 -16.92 -1.23 -14.69
C ALA A 188 -18.08 -2.24 -14.71
N ALA A 189 -17.86 -3.41 -15.30
CA ALA A 189 -18.87 -4.45 -15.35
C ALA A 189 -19.11 -5.10 -13.97
N TRP A 190 -18.03 -5.24 -13.16
CA TRP A 190 -18.09 -5.79 -11.81
C TRP A 190 -18.88 -4.90 -10.85
N LEU A 191 -18.68 -3.58 -10.94
CA LEU A 191 -19.35 -2.59 -10.09
C LEU A 191 -20.69 -2.10 -10.66
N GLY A 192 -21.01 -2.44 -11.92
CA GLY A 192 -22.22 -1.97 -12.59
C GLY A 192 -22.23 -0.45 -12.87
N ARG A 193 -21.05 0.17 -12.97
CA ARG A 193 -20.90 1.61 -13.25
C ARG A 193 -19.62 1.90 -14.03
N THR A 194 -19.59 2.99 -14.76
CA THR A 194 -18.38 3.45 -15.45
C THR A 194 -17.29 3.84 -14.45
N VAL A 195 -16.04 3.50 -14.77
CA VAL A 195 -14.85 3.93 -14.03
C VAL A 195 -14.01 4.78 -14.98
N THR A 196 -14.09 6.10 -14.83
CA THR A 196 -13.29 7.05 -15.63
C THR A 196 -12.34 7.78 -14.70
N GLY A 197 -11.03 7.68 -14.94
CA GLY A 197 -10.02 8.34 -14.12
C GLY A 197 -10.21 9.84 -14.06
N LEU A 198 -9.99 10.43 -12.90
CA LEU A 198 -9.92 11.88 -12.73
C LEU A 198 -8.78 12.46 -13.57
N ASP A 199 -8.82 13.77 -13.85
CA ASP A 199 -7.67 14.41 -14.45
C ASP A 199 -6.40 14.24 -13.60
N ALA A 200 -5.25 14.14 -14.27
CA ALA A 200 -4.00 13.81 -13.64
C ALA A 200 -3.57 14.81 -12.56
N GLY A 201 -3.86 16.10 -12.75
CA GLY A 201 -3.50 17.15 -11.79
C GLY A 201 -4.25 16.98 -10.48
N THR A 202 -5.57 16.86 -10.55
CA THR A 202 -6.46 16.61 -9.41
C THR A 202 -6.12 15.30 -8.72
N ALA A 203 -5.96 14.22 -9.48
CA ALA A 203 -5.66 12.90 -8.94
C ALA A 203 -4.30 12.86 -8.20
N ASN A 204 -3.25 13.38 -8.80
CA ASN A 204 -1.91 13.39 -8.21
C ASN A 204 -1.83 14.29 -6.97
N ARG A 205 -2.52 15.45 -6.97
CA ARG A 205 -2.63 16.31 -5.79
C ARG A 205 -3.29 15.57 -4.63
N GLU A 206 -4.43 14.95 -4.87
CA GLU A 206 -5.18 14.23 -3.84
C GLU A 206 -4.39 13.03 -3.29
N VAL A 207 -3.75 12.25 -4.16
CA VAL A 207 -2.88 11.13 -3.75
C VAL A 207 -1.71 11.61 -2.88
N LEU A 208 -1.08 12.74 -3.22
CA LEU A 208 -0.01 13.31 -2.41
C LEU A 208 -0.51 13.72 -1.03
N LEU A 209 -1.63 14.46 -0.95
CA LEU A 209 -2.19 14.95 0.31
C LEU A 209 -2.62 13.77 1.21
N ARG A 210 -3.27 12.77 0.66
CA ARG A 210 -3.63 11.54 1.40
C ARG A 210 -2.42 10.79 1.92
N PHE A 211 -1.39 10.63 1.09
CA PHE A 211 -0.15 10.00 1.54
C PHE A 211 0.46 10.75 2.72
N LEU A 212 0.57 12.08 2.62
CA LEU A 212 1.13 12.91 3.69
C LEU A 212 0.27 12.87 4.95
N SER A 213 -1.05 12.83 4.81
CA SER A 213 -1.97 12.79 5.94
C SER A 213 -1.91 11.50 6.75
N VAL A 214 -1.46 10.39 6.18
CA VAL A 214 -1.40 9.09 6.88
C VAL A 214 0.04 8.62 7.14
N ASN A 215 0.97 9.00 6.27
CA ASN A 215 2.36 8.54 6.33
C ASN A 215 3.36 9.68 6.60
N GLY A 216 2.91 10.91 6.61
CA GLY A 216 3.77 12.07 6.86
C GLY A 216 4.19 12.22 8.32
N PRO A 217 5.00 13.26 8.60
CA PRO A 217 5.70 14.09 7.62
C PRO A 217 6.67 13.29 6.76
N ALA A 218 6.76 13.58 5.47
CA ALA A 218 7.57 12.78 4.56
C ALA A 218 8.27 13.67 3.52
N THR A 219 9.37 13.18 2.96
CA THR A 219 10.07 13.83 1.86
C THR A 219 9.43 13.50 0.52
N THR A 220 9.66 14.31 -0.52
CA THR A 220 9.22 13.98 -1.88
C THR A 220 9.87 12.69 -2.42
N ALA A 221 11.03 12.30 -1.90
CA ALA A 221 11.68 11.03 -2.21
C ALA A 221 10.91 9.83 -1.61
N ASP A 222 10.38 9.99 -0.39
CA ASP A 222 9.51 8.98 0.23
C ASP A 222 8.22 8.78 -0.56
N VAL A 223 7.59 9.88 -1.00
CA VAL A 223 6.40 9.85 -1.86
C VAL A 223 6.68 9.10 -3.16
N ALA A 224 7.76 9.46 -3.86
CA ALA A 224 8.15 8.82 -5.12
C ALA A 224 8.38 7.31 -4.94
N ARG A 225 9.11 6.91 -3.89
CA ARG A 225 9.36 5.51 -3.58
C ARG A 225 8.08 4.75 -3.25
N TRP A 226 7.19 5.33 -2.44
CA TRP A 226 5.91 4.72 -2.11
C TRP A 226 5.03 4.55 -3.35
N TRP A 227 5.01 5.57 -4.21
CA TRP A 227 4.22 5.54 -5.45
C TRP A 227 4.80 4.59 -6.50
N GLY A 228 6.08 4.28 -6.43
CA GLY A 228 6.80 3.45 -7.40
C GLY A 228 7.22 4.22 -8.64
N GLU A 229 7.73 5.44 -8.44
CA GLU A 229 8.17 6.34 -9.51
C GLU A 229 9.50 7.03 -9.20
N GLN A 230 10.04 7.74 -10.19
CA GLN A 230 11.22 8.58 -10.02
C GLN A 230 10.90 9.82 -9.15
N PRO A 231 11.90 10.45 -8.50
CA PRO A 231 11.65 11.58 -7.61
C PRO A 231 11.11 12.84 -8.31
N ALA A 232 11.35 13.02 -9.60
CA ALA A 232 10.99 14.27 -10.31
C ALA A 232 9.47 14.51 -10.38
N PRO A 233 8.58 13.54 -10.68
CA PRO A 233 7.14 13.70 -10.59
C PRO A 233 6.67 14.12 -9.19
N ALA A 234 7.10 13.46 -8.13
CA ALA A 234 6.71 13.81 -6.76
C ALA A 234 7.09 15.25 -6.39
N ARG A 235 8.28 15.71 -6.84
CA ARG A 235 8.67 17.14 -6.67
C ARG A 235 7.77 18.09 -7.46
N ARG A 236 7.30 17.70 -8.66
CA ARG A 236 6.33 18.52 -9.41
C ARG A 236 5.00 18.60 -8.69
N TRP A 237 4.49 17.47 -8.18
CA TRP A 237 3.24 17.44 -7.40
C TRP A 237 3.35 18.36 -6.18
N ALA A 238 4.41 18.26 -5.39
CA ALA A 238 4.60 19.12 -4.23
C ALA A 238 4.65 20.62 -4.60
N ARG A 239 5.26 20.97 -5.74
CA ARG A 239 5.26 22.37 -6.20
C ARG A 239 3.90 22.84 -6.68
N SER A 240 3.13 21.99 -7.38
CA SER A 240 1.81 22.35 -7.90
C SER A 240 0.76 22.55 -6.82
N CYS A 241 0.96 22.01 -5.62
CA CYS A 241 0.06 22.18 -4.48
C CYS A 241 0.80 22.75 -3.24
N ALA A 242 1.81 23.61 -3.46
CA ALA A 242 2.60 24.20 -2.38
C ALA A 242 1.76 24.91 -1.30
N ASP A 243 0.62 25.50 -1.71
CA ASP A 243 -0.30 26.16 -0.79
C ASP A 243 -1.05 25.20 0.14
N ASP A 244 -1.11 23.93 -0.20
CA ASP A 244 -1.74 22.89 0.62
C ASP A 244 -0.74 22.19 1.55
N LEU A 245 0.55 22.58 1.49
CA LEU A 245 1.63 21.93 2.20
C LEU A 245 2.25 22.84 3.26
N THR A 246 2.80 22.22 4.29
CA THR A 246 3.60 22.88 5.33
C THR A 246 4.94 22.14 5.45
N GLU A 247 6.04 22.90 5.51
CA GLU A 247 7.35 22.32 5.81
C GLU A 247 7.47 21.99 7.28
N VAL A 248 8.09 20.83 7.56
CA VAL A 248 8.33 20.33 8.90
C VAL A 248 9.82 20.11 9.10
N GLU A 249 10.33 20.56 10.24
CA GLU A 249 11.65 20.25 10.76
C GLU A 249 11.50 19.23 11.88
N ILE A 250 12.17 18.08 11.76
CA ILE A 250 12.09 16.97 12.73
C ILE A 250 13.47 16.81 13.36
N ASP A 251 13.61 17.09 14.66
CA ASP A 251 14.88 17.05 15.41
C ASP A 251 16.04 17.76 14.66
N GLY A 252 15.74 18.92 14.05
CA GLY A 252 16.70 19.71 13.28
C GLY A 252 16.88 19.29 11.81
N GLU A 253 16.30 18.19 11.37
CA GLU A 253 16.32 17.76 9.97
C GLU A 253 15.19 18.41 9.18
N SER A 254 15.50 19.01 8.03
CA SER A 254 14.55 19.69 7.14
C SER A 254 14.20 18.87 5.90
N GLY A 255 13.23 19.35 5.13
CA GLY A 255 12.81 18.75 3.86
C GLY A 255 11.62 17.79 3.96
N TYR A 256 11.02 17.73 5.13
CA TYR A 256 9.77 17.00 5.33
C TYR A 256 8.57 17.89 5.05
N LEU A 257 7.50 17.28 4.54
CA LEU A 257 6.24 17.91 4.21
C LEU A 257 5.10 17.22 4.95
N VAL A 258 4.10 18.00 5.34
CA VAL A 258 2.80 17.54 5.85
C VAL A 258 1.70 18.31 5.12
N ALA A 259 0.49 17.76 5.03
CA ALA A 259 -0.65 18.53 4.56
C ALA A 259 -0.88 19.72 5.52
N ARG A 260 -1.15 20.90 4.98
CA ARG A 260 -1.33 22.12 5.78
C ARG A 260 -2.44 21.96 6.83
N SER A 261 -3.50 21.27 6.48
CA SER A 261 -4.63 20.95 7.39
C SER A 261 -4.22 20.15 8.61
N ASP A 262 -3.14 19.38 8.53
CA ASP A 262 -2.69 18.46 9.57
C ASP A 262 -1.56 19.04 10.43
N ALA A 263 -1.04 20.21 10.07
CA ALA A 263 0.16 20.81 10.69
C ALA A 263 -0.03 21.16 12.18
N GLU A 264 -1.19 21.68 12.55
CA GLU A 264 -1.53 22.03 13.94
C GLU A 264 -1.72 20.78 14.79
N GLU A 265 -2.44 19.76 14.28
CA GLU A 265 -2.61 18.48 14.96
C GLU A 265 -1.26 17.81 15.25
N LEU A 266 -0.37 17.78 14.26
CA LEU A 266 0.98 17.24 14.43
C LEU A 266 1.77 18.00 15.52
N ALA A 267 1.75 19.33 15.49
CA ALA A 267 2.46 20.18 16.45
C ALA A 267 1.92 20.03 17.88
N ALA A 268 0.63 19.71 18.01
CA ALA A 268 -0.03 19.55 19.30
C ALA A 268 0.24 18.18 19.96
N VAL A 269 0.86 17.21 19.26
CA VAL A 269 1.16 15.88 19.82
C VAL A 269 2.14 16.03 20.98
N PRO A 270 1.84 15.45 22.17
CA PRO A 270 2.75 15.51 23.32
C PRO A 270 4.08 14.79 23.04
N ASP A 271 5.21 15.43 23.39
CA ASP A 271 6.53 14.80 23.31
C ASP A 271 6.89 14.01 24.59
N GLY A 272 6.36 14.43 25.76
CA GLY A 272 6.58 13.78 27.04
C GLY A 272 5.52 12.76 27.44
N GLY A 273 5.75 12.08 28.56
CA GLY A 273 4.80 11.13 29.15
C GLY A 273 4.54 9.87 28.30
N THR A 274 3.54 9.09 28.70
CA THR A 274 3.03 7.91 27.96
C THR A 274 1.92 8.34 27.00
N HIS A 275 1.86 7.71 25.84
CA HIS A 275 0.86 8.01 24.81
C HIS A 275 0.39 6.70 24.15
N PRO A 276 -0.89 6.55 23.76
CA PRO A 276 -1.36 5.35 23.07
C PRO A 276 -0.56 5.01 21.80
N GLY A 277 0.02 6.01 21.14
CA GLY A 277 0.87 5.85 19.95
C GLY A 277 2.25 5.25 20.25
N ASP A 278 2.63 5.08 21.51
CA ASP A 278 3.89 4.41 21.87
C ASP A 278 3.80 2.87 21.71
N GLY A 279 2.60 2.30 21.59
CA GLY A 279 2.37 0.86 21.44
C GLY A 279 2.29 0.13 22.79
N PRO A 280 2.56 -1.20 22.82
CA PRO A 280 3.06 -2.05 21.74
C PRO A 280 2.04 -2.35 20.63
N PHE A 281 2.55 -2.58 19.39
CA PHE A 281 1.73 -3.00 18.26
C PHE A 281 2.31 -4.26 17.60
N LEU A 282 1.51 -5.32 17.46
CA LEU A 282 1.82 -6.51 16.66
C LEU A 282 1.31 -6.29 15.24
N LEU A 283 2.18 -5.81 14.35
CA LEU A 283 1.82 -5.47 12.98
C LEU A 283 2.08 -6.64 12.04
N PRO A 284 1.16 -6.96 11.13
CA PRO A 284 1.34 -8.04 10.16
C PRO A 284 2.40 -7.72 9.11
N GLY A 285 2.74 -8.71 8.30
CA GLY A 285 3.61 -8.48 7.15
C GLY A 285 3.03 -7.45 6.18
N PHE A 286 3.88 -6.67 5.55
CA PHE A 286 3.51 -5.59 4.63
C PHE A 286 2.65 -4.48 5.23
N ASP A 287 2.66 -4.31 6.55
CA ASP A 287 1.95 -3.20 7.17
C ASP A 287 2.52 -1.85 6.69
N PRO A 288 1.67 -0.85 6.38
CA PRO A 288 2.10 0.48 5.93
C PRO A 288 3.05 1.17 6.90
N TRP A 289 3.00 0.87 8.19
CA TRP A 289 3.96 1.36 9.18
C TRP A 289 5.41 1.10 8.78
N VAL A 290 5.69 -0.08 8.21
CA VAL A 290 7.03 -0.51 7.81
C VAL A 290 7.32 -0.19 6.34
N ILE A 291 6.31 -0.28 5.48
CA ILE A 291 6.51 -0.10 4.03
C ILE A 291 6.88 1.35 3.69
N ALA A 292 6.24 2.32 4.31
CA ALA A 292 6.35 3.74 3.95
C ALA A 292 6.21 4.65 5.17
N PRO A 293 6.94 5.78 5.23
CA PRO A 293 8.02 6.20 4.35
C PRO A 293 9.34 5.46 4.64
N LEU A 294 10.27 5.48 3.68
CA LEU A 294 11.59 4.85 3.90
C LEU A 294 12.42 5.60 4.97
N SER A 295 12.34 6.92 5.01
CA SER A 295 12.98 7.74 6.04
C SER A 295 12.57 7.32 7.46
N HIS A 296 11.29 7.06 7.68
CA HIS A 296 10.76 6.57 8.95
C HIS A 296 11.24 5.14 9.26
N ARG A 297 11.19 4.24 8.27
CA ARG A 297 11.64 2.86 8.44
C ARG A 297 13.10 2.77 8.86
N ARG A 298 13.98 3.57 8.28
CA ARG A 298 15.41 3.62 8.64
C ARG A 298 15.65 3.99 10.09
N ARG A 299 14.73 4.75 10.70
CA ARG A 299 14.79 5.10 12.12
C ARG A 299 14.10 4.08 13.02
N ALA A 300 13.03 3.47 12.50
CA ALA A 300 12.28 2.48 13.26
C ALA A 300 13.02 1.15 13.39
N VAL A 301 13.76 0.71 12.36
CA VAL A 301 14.49 -0.55 12.38
C VAL A 301 15.86 -0.34 13.05
N PRO A 302 16.21 -1.15 14.07
CA PRO A 302 17.54 -1.09 14.69
C PRO A 302 18.65 -1.42 13.69
N ASP A 303 19.82 -0.80 13.85
CA ASP A 303 20.98 -1.01 13.00
C ASP A 303 21.39 -2.49 12.93
N GLY A 304 21.69 -2.98 11.73
CA GLY A 304 22.05 -4.37 11.48
C GLY A 304 20.86 -5.33 11.32
N HIS A 305 19.62 -4.88 11.58
CA HIS A 305 18.40 -5.69 11.51
C HIS A 305 17.51 -5.41 10.29
N GLU A 306 18.00 -4.66 9.30
CA GLU A 306 17.23 -4.31 8.09
C GLU A 306 16.78 -5.54 7.31
N LYS A 307 17.64 -6.60 7.29
CA LYS A 307 17.35 -7.87 6.60
C LYS A 307 16.34 -8.74 7.35
N ASP A 308 16.18 -8.57 8.65
CA ASP A 308 15.17 -9.25 9.44
C ASP A 308 13.77 -8.73 9.11
N VAL A 309 13.66 -7.43 8.85
CA VAL A 309 12.43 -6.74 8.53
C VAL A 309 12.14 -6.75 7.02
N SER A 310 13.13 -6.41 6.20
CA SER A 310 13.00 -6.34 4.72
C SER A 310 13.84 -7.45 4.09
N ARG A 311 13.21 -8.59 3.84
CA ARG A 311 13.84 -9.82 3.32
C ARG A 311 14.03 -9.76 1.80
N THR A 312 14.65 -10.82 1.26
CA THR A 312 14.80 -11.03 -0.18
C THR A 312 13.44 -11.01 -0.90
N ALA A 313 13.46 -10.75 -2.20
CA ALA A 313 12.28 -10.65 -3.06
C ALA A 313 11.21 -9.65 -2.59
N GLY A 314 11.59 -8.65 -1.78
CA GLY A 314 10.69 -7.59 -1.31
C GLY A 314 9.72 -8.02 -0.21
N TRP A 315 9.96 -9.16 0.43
CA TRP A 315 9.16 -9.60 1.57
C TRP A 315 9.36 -8.70 2.79
N ILE A 316 8.27 -8.28 3.42
CA ILE A 316 8.29 -7.51 4.67
C ILE A 316 7.75 -8.38 5.79
N SER A 317 8.56 -8.58 6.82
CA SER A 317 8.21 -9.40 7.98
C SER A 317 7.12 -8.74 8.83
N PRO A 318 6.28 -9.52 9.53
CA PRO A 318 5.50 -9.06 10.66
C PRO A 318 6.44 -8.52 11.76
N VAL A 319 6.05 -7.41 12.40
CA VAL A 319 6.91 -6.73 13.39
C VAL A 319 6.18 -6.42 14.68
N LEU A 320 6.92 -6.44 15.78
CA LEU A 320 6.52 -5.84 17.05
C LEU A 320 7.10 -4.43 17.11
N VAL A 321 6.22 -3.43 17.25
CA VAL A 321 6.61 -2.01 17.37
C VAL A 321 6.35 -1.53 18.79
N VAL A 322 7.35 -0.88 19.38
CA VAL A 322 7.28 -0.25 20.72
C VAL A 322 7.99 1.09 20.64
N ASP A 323 7.39 2.14 21.16
CA ASP A 323 7.92 3.52 21.12
C ASP A 323 8.34 3.92 19.68
N GLY A 324 7.59 3.46 18.68
CA GLY A 324 7.85 3.70 17.25
C GLY A 324 9.01 2.93 16.65
N ARG A 325 9.70 2.08 17.42
CA ARG A 325 10.82 1.25 16.95
C ARG A 325 10.39 -0.20 16.80
N VAL A 326 10.98 -0.87 15.83
CA VAL A 326 10.82 -2.31 15.66
C VAL A 326 11.62 -3.03 16.74
N ALA A 327 10.93 -3.52 17.75
CA ALA A 327 11.53 -4.24 18.87
C ALA A 327 11.69 -5.75 18.62
N GLY A 328 11.01 -6.28 17.59
CA GLY A 328 11.07 -7.69 17.22
C GLY A 328 10.41 -7.96 15.89
N VAL A 329 10.66 -9.14 15.36
CA VAL A 329 9.88 -9.74 14.27
C VAL A 329 9.10 -10.93 14.83
N TRP A 330 7.91 -11.19 14.25
CA TRP A 330 7.10 -12.30 14.74
C TRP A 330 6.56 -13.16 13.60
N ASP A 331 6.20 -14.36 13.92
CA ASP A 331 5.44 -15.26 13.08
C ASP A 331 4.36 -15.96 13.90
N ARG A 332 3.44 -16.65 13.20
CA ARG A 332 2.40 -17.46 13.84
C ARG A 332 2.72 -18.94 13.60
N ASP A 333 2.74 -19.71 14.67
CA ASP A 333 2.89 -21.16 14.65
C ASP A 333 1.70 -21.80 15.42
N GLY A 334 0.69 -22.22 14.67
CA GLY A 334 -0.58 -22.68 15.24
C GLY A 334 -1.25 -21.59 16.09
N ASP A 335 -1.44 -21.89 17.39
CA ASP A 335 -2.03 -20.98 18.37
C ASP A 335 -0.98 -20.16 19.14
N LEU A 336 0.26 -20.09 18.66
CA LEU A 336 1.31 -19.31 19.28
C LEU A 336 1.80 -18.19 18.35
N ILE A 337 2.10 -17.04 18.93
CA ILE A 337 2.87 -15.97 18.31
C ILE A 337 4.31 -16.09 18.79
N ARG A 338 5.24 -16.46 17.89
CA ARG A 338 6.66 -16.44 18.17
C ARG A 338 7.21 -15.06 17.91
N VAL A 339 7.81 -14.44 18.93
CA VAL A 339 8.45 -13.14 18.83
C VAL A 339 9.96 -13.29 19.02
N ARG A 340 10.72 -13.07 17.94
CA ARG A 340 12.16 -12.92 18.00
C ARG A 340 12.50 -11.46 18.25
N LEU A 341 13.04 -11.19 19.43
CA LEU A 341 13.42 -9.83 19.83
C LEU A 341 14.66 -9.36 19.05
N LEU A 342 14.66 -8.10 18.65
CA LEU A 342 15.80 -7.37 18.08
C LEU A 342 16.40 -6.42 19.11
N ASP A 343 15.69 -6.11 20.18
CA ASP A 343 16.15 -5.29 21.29
C ASP A 343 15.52 -5.78 22.60
N ARG A 344 16.09 -5.38 23.72
CA ARG A 344 15.58 -5.75 25.05
C ARG A 344 14.28 -5.04 25.35
N LEU A 345 13.30 -5.80 25.83
CA LEU A 345 12.02 -5.25 26.28
C LEU A 345 11.85 -5.34 27.78
N PRO A 346 11.33 -4.28 28.42
CA PRO A 346 10.90 -4.31 29.81
C PRO A 346 9.84 -5.39 30.07
N ALA A 347 9.83 -5.99 31.25
CA ALA A 347 8.85 -7.02 31.62
C ALA A 347 7.40 -6.51 31.54
N ALA A 348 7.17 -5.23 31.82
CA ALA A 348 5.84 -4.62 31.69
C ALA A 348 5.37 -4.62 30.22
N THR A 349 6.27 -4.27 29.28
CA THR A 349 5.96 -4.28 27.84
C THR A 349 5.71 -5.69 27.32
N ARG A 350 6.48 -6.69 27.77
CA ARG A 350 6.21 -8.10 27.42
C ARG A 350 4.82 -8.54 27.86
N ARG A 351 4.41 -8.23 29.12
CA ARG A 351 3.03 -8.52 29.59
C ARG A 351 1.96 -7.82 28.76
N ALA A 352 2.20 -6.59 28.30
CA ALA A 352 1.29 -5.88 27.43
C ALA A 352 1.14 -6.58 26.05
N VAL A 353 2.24 -7.06 25.48
CA VAL A 353 2.22 -7.86 24.21
C VAL A 353 1.46 -9.18 24.41
N GLU A 354 1.71 -9.89 25.51
CA GLU A 354 0.98 -11.12 25.85
C GLU A 354 -0.54 -10.88 26.01
N ALA A 355 -0.92 -9.72 26.54
CA ALA A 355 -2.32 -9.33 26.64
C ALA A 355 -2.96 -9.05 25.27
N LEU A 356 -2.23 -8.40 24.35
CA LEU A 356 -2.68 -8.14 22.99
C LEU A 356 -2.83 -9.43 22.16
N ALA A 357 -1.99 -10.42 22.43
CA ALA A 357 -1.97 -11.68 21.69
C ALA A 357 -3.10 -12.65 22.10
N ARG A 358 -3.85 -12.38 23.16
CA ARG A 358 -4.90 -13.28 23.65
C ARG A 358 -6.04 -13.47 22.65
N PRO A 359 -6.62 -14.71 22.54
CA PRO A 359 -6.35 -15.90 23.35
C PRO A 359 -5.08 -16.67 22.93
N THR A 360 -4.37 -16.24 21.89
CA THR A 360 -3.11 -16.81 21.42
C THR A 360 -2.01 -16.62 22.47
N GLY A 361 -1.14 -17.59 22.67
CA GLY A 361 0.05 -17.45 23.53
C GLY A 361 1.20 -16.72 22.82
N VAL A 362 2.19 -16.27 23.59
CA VAL A 362 3.43 -15.68 23.07
C VAL A 362 4.64 -16.52 23.49
N ASP A 363 5.45 -16.90 22.52
CA ASP A 363 6.75 -17.51 22.70
C ASP A 363 7.85 -16.49 22.38
N TRP A 364 8.75 -16.26 23.31
CA TRP A 364 9.81 -15.27 23.21
C TRP A 364 11.14 -15.94 22.89
N THR A 365 11.71 -15.65 21.70
CA THR A 365 13.01 -16.21 21.23
C THR A 365 14.05 -15.12 20.97
#